data_4c04dfc678fbf4c679c0239367d1006c
#
_entry.id   4c04dfc678fbf4c679c0239367d1006c
#
_cell.length_a   1.000
_cell.length_b   1.000
_cell.length_c   1.000
_cell.angle_alpha   90.00
_cell.angle_beta   90.00
_cell.angle_gamma   90.00
#
_symmetry.space_group_name_H-M   'P 1'
#
loop_
_entity.id
_entity.type
_entity.pdbx_description
1 polymer ?
#
loop_
_entity_poly.entity_id
_entity_poly.type
_entity_poly.pdbx_seq_one_letter_code
_entity_poly.pdbx_strand_id
1 'polypeptide(L)'
;MQLALTPDGRWGYPTAELVSAAGAAGFTAVGINADRVDAAAVEAYAAAGVGCHELLAFVVSDDESATMASAEQLADHAQAVDAEWVLTVFTAKVPAQHIQRCAKIFDGVGAGMAVEFTPLGAIPSLNDGMDVVRAASRGGRAGLIIDSWHFCFSDNTWDDLATVPLDDIAYLQFTDALAPESRNRLVRETLHRRAAPGEGVLDLDRFAATLREKRYDGIVSVEVLSATLRELPVDSLVEHLHDATAPYWLP
;
A
#
# COMPACT_ATOMS: atom_id res chain seq x y z
N MET A 1 -2.66 16.25 4.51
CA MET A 1 -2.20 14.96 3.95
C MET A 1 -0.89 14.54 4.57
N GLN A 2 -0.62 13.24 4.63
CA GLN A 2 0.61 12.66 5.15
C GLN A 2 1.30 11.90 4.02
N LEU A 3 2.60 12.15 3.81
CA LEU A 3 3.40 11.34 2.89
C LEU A 3 4.01 10.15 3.63
N ALA A 4 3.84 8.97 3.08
CA ALA A 4 4.39 7.73 3.58
C ALA A 4 5.21 7.00 2.50
N LEU A 5 6.00 6.02 2.90
CA LEU A 5 6.82 5.22 2.02
C LEU A 5 6.47 3.74 2.17
N THR A 6 6.06 3.07 1.09
CA THR A 6 5.91 1.62 1.01
C THR A 6 7.21 1.02 0.47
N PRO A 7 7.93 0.18 1.25
CA PRO A 7 9.21 -0.37 0.81
C PRO A 7 9.02 -1.49 -0.22
N ASP A 8 9.85 -1.50 -1.26
CA ASP A 8 10.02 -2.70 -2.09
C ASP A 8 10.70 -3.79 -1.26
N GLY A 9 10.02 -4.92 -1.06
CA GLY A 9 10.56 -6.06 -0.29
C GLY A 9 11.89 -6.62 -0.79
N ARG A 10 12.34 -6.18 -1.98
CA ARG A 10 13.64 -6.53 -2.57
C ARG A 10 14.73 -5.51 -2.29
N TRP A 11 14.45 -4.41 -1.58
CA TRP A 11 15.49 -3.50 -1.13
C TRP A 11 16.37 -4.17 -0.08
N GLY A 12 17.70 -4.05 -0.28
CA GLY A 12 18.69 -4.64 0.61
C GLY A 12 18.97 -3.85 1.89
N TYR A 13 18.29 -2.74 2.12
CA TYR A 13 18.56 -1.86 3.27
C TYR A 13 18.08 -2.47 4.58
N PRO A 14 18.83 -2.31 5.69
CA PRO A 14 18.31 -2.57 7.04
C PRO A 14 17.11 -1.68 7.33
N THR A 15 16.11 -2.19 8.05
CA THR A 15 14.89 -1.43 8.39
C THR A 15 15.21 -0.12 9.10
N ALA A 16 16.15 -0.14 10.05
CA ALA A 16 16.54 1.06 10.80
C ALA A 16 17.13 2.17 9.90
N GLU A 17 17.95 1.78 8.91
CA GLU A 17 18.53 2.72 7.95
C GLU A 17 17.43 3.33 7.06
N LEU A 18 16.53 2.50 6.51
CA LEU A 18 15.42 2.95 5.69
C LEU A 18 14.48 3.90 6.43
N VAL A 19 14.06 3.52 7.65
CA VAL A 19 13.13 4.32 8.47
C VAL A 19 13.75 5.67 8.84
N SER A 20 15.05 5.66 9.22
CA SER A 20 15.79 6.89 9.54
C SER A 20 15.92 7.82 8.33
N ALA A 21 16.31 7.28 7.17
CA ALA A 21 16.45 8.04 5.93
C ALA A 21 15.11 8.60 5.45
N ALA A 22 14.03 7.82 5.51
CA ALA A 22 12.70 8.25 5.13
C ALA A 22 12.19 9.40 6.03
N GLY A 23 12.39 9.29 7.35
CA GLY A 23 12.05 10.38 8.29
C GLY A 23 12.84 11.64 8.01
N ALA A 24 14.14 11.53 7.72
CA ALA A 24 14.99 12.67 7.37
C ALA A 24 14.58 13.34 6.05
N ALA A 25 14.09 12.56 5.07
CA ALA A 25 13.56 13.08 3.80
C ALA A 25 12.19 13.76 3.93
N GLY A 26 11.47 13.58 5.06
CA GLY A 26 10.17 14.22 5.31
C GLY A 26 8.96 13.29 5.26
N PHE A 27 9.15 11.98 5.10
CA PHE A 27 8.05 11.03 5.27
C PHE A 27 7.62 10.93 6.73
N THR A 28 6.32 10.92 6.97
CA THR A 28 5.76 10.83 8.32
C THR A 28 5.46 9.40 8.76
N ALA A 29 5.42 8.47 7.81
CA ALA A 29 5.22 7.05 8.05
C ALA A 29 5.94 6.19 7.01
N VAL A 30 6.27 4.97 7.40
CA VAL A 30 6.94 3.97 6.55
C VAL A 30 6.24 2.63 6.74
N GLY A 31 5.98 1.89 5.65
CA GLY A 31 5.51 0.51 5.72
C GLY A 31 6.63 -0.47 6.11
N ILE A 32 6.26 -1.68 6.53
CA ILE A 32 7.24 -2.72 6.87
C ILE A 32 6.80 -4.09 6.35
N ASN A 33 7.75 -4.84 5.79
CA ASN A 33 7.50 -6.25 5.47
C ASN A 33 7.45 -7.09 6.75
N ALA A 34 6.49 -8.01 6.85
CA ALA A 34 6.27 -8.81 8.05
C ALA A 34 7.49 -9.63 8.50
N ASP A 35 8.31 -10.10 7.56
CA ASP A 35 9.54 -10.84 7.81
C ASP A 35 10.68 -9.97 8.38
N ARG A 36 10.49 -8.65 8.45
CA ARG A 36 11.43 -7.67 8.99
C ARG A 36 11.00 -7.08 10.32
N VAL A 37 9.88 -7.55 10.87
CA VAL A 37 9.39 -7.10 12.18
C VAL A 37 10.19 -7.80 13.28
N ASP A 38 11.02 -7.03 13.96
CA ASP A 38 11.80 -7.44 15.13
C ASP A 38 11.97 -6.29 16.13
N ALA A 39 12.63 -6.53 17.23
CA ALA A 39 12.85 -5.51 18.27
C ALA A 39 13.65 -4.30 17.75
N ALA A 40 14.59 -4.52 16.83
CA ALA A 40 15.39 -3.43 16.26
C ALA A 40 14.54 -2.55 15.32
N ALA A 41 13.59 -3.14 14.59
CA ALA A 41 12.63 -2.39 13.79
C ALA A 41 11.74 -1.50 14.68
N VAL A 42 11.18 -2.05 15.77
CA VAL A 42 10.35 -1.27 16.73
C VAL A 42 11.13 -0.09 17.29
N GLU A 43 12.38 -0.31 17.71
CA GLU A 43 13.26 0.76 18.20
C GLU A 43 13.54 1.82 17.12
N ALA A 44 13.72 1.40 15.87
CA ALA A 44 14.00 2.31 14.75
C ALA A 44 12.84 3.28 14.47
N TYR A 45 11.59 2.78 14.46
CA TYR A 45 10.40 3.62 14.30
C TYR A 45 10.30 4.66 15.42
N ALA A 46 10.47 4.22 16.67
CA ALA A 46 10.45 5.11 17.84
C ALA A 46 11.57 6.17 17.79
N ALA A 47 12.77 5.78 17.38
CA ALA A 47 13.93 6.69 17.29
C ALA A 47 13.79 7.71 16.17
N ALA A 48 13.24 7.33 15.02
CA ALA A 48 13.02 8.24 13.89
C ALA A 48 11.80 9.15 14.08
N GLY A 49 10.88 8.79 14.98
CA GLY A 49 9.64 9.55 15.19
C GLY A 49 8.66 9.45 14.01
N VAL A 50 8.74 8.36 13.22
CA VAL A 50 7.82 8.07 12.11
C VAL A 50 6.85 6.96 12.50
N GLY A 51 5.62 6.98 11.95
CA GLY A 51 4.63 5.94 12.16
C GLY A 51 4.83 4.72 11.24
N CYS A 52 4.23 3.58 11.60
CA CYS A 52 4.06 2.45 10.70
C CYS A 52 2.65 2.50 10.10
N HIS A 53 2.50 2.93 8.83
CA HIS A 53 1.17 3.02 8.23
C HIS A 53 0.66 1.68 7.71
N GLU A 54 1.56 0.76 7.33
CA GLU A 54 1.16 -0.55 6.81
C GLU A 54 2.14 -1.67 7.16
N LEU A 55 1.60 -2.87 7.37
CA LEU A 55 2.33 -4.14 7.40
C LEU A 55 2.08 -4.88 6.07
N LEU A 56 3.15 -5.28 5.38
CA LEU A 56 3.11 -6.02 4.11
C LEU A 56 3.45 -7.50 4.35
N ALA A 57 2.77 -8.48 3.77
CA ALA A 57 1.44 -8.39 3.21
C ALA A 57 0.65 -9.62 3.63
N PHE A 58 -0.63 -9.45 3.85
CA PHE A 58 -1.57 -10.55 4.11
C PHE A 58 -2.12 -11.08 2.78
N VAL A 59 -2.02 -12.39 2.56
CA VAL A 59 -2.51 -13.05 1.35
C VAL A 59 -3.72 -13.90 1.69
N VAL A 60 -4.89 -13.54 1.17
CA VAL A 60 -6.11 -14.33 1.29
C VAL A 60 -6.19 -15.34 0.15
N SER A 61 -6.32 -16.61 0.50
CA SER A 61 -6.42 -17.73 -0.42
C SER A 61 -7.68 -18.57 -0.16
N ASP A 62 -7.89 -19.58 -0.99
CA ASP A 62 -8.96 -20.59 -0.80
C ASP A 62 -8.66 -21.60 0.33
N ASP A 63 -7.43 -21.66 0.82
CA ASP A 63 -7.09 -22.38 2.06
C ASP A 63 -7.43 -21.50 3.27
N GLU A 64 -8.64 -21.72 3.80
CA GLU A 64 -9.14 -20.97 4.96
C GLU A 64 -8.24 -21.15 6.19
N SER A 65 -7.73 -22.36 6.44
CA SER A 65 -6.92 -22.65 7.61
C SER A 65 -5.57 -21.94 7.58
N ALA A 66 -4.90 -22.00 6.42
CA ALA A 66 -3.63 -21.29 6.23
C ALA A 66 -3.82 -19.77 6.29
N THR A 67 -4.90 -19.25 5.68
CA THR A 67 -5.23 -17.83 5.71
C THR A 67 -5.48 -17.35 7.14
N MET A 68 -6.26 -18.10 7.94
CA MET A 68 -6.53 -17.71 9.34
C MET A 68 -5.26 -17.73 10.20
N ALA A 69 -4.42 -18.76 10.08
CA ALA A 69 -3.15 -18.84 10.81
C ALA A 69 -2.20 -17.68 10.44
N SER A 70 -2.15 -17.30 9.16
CA SER A 70 -1.40 -16.14 8.69
C SER A 70 -1.96 -14.84 9.25
N ALA A 71 -3.28 -14.67 9.33
CA ALA A 71 -3.90 -13.48 9.89
C ALA A 71 -3.54 -13.30 11.39
N GLU A 72 -3.57 -14.38 12.18
CA GLU A 72 -3.18 -14.35 13.58
C GLU A 72 -1.70 -13.96 13.75
N GLN A 73 -0.80 -14.56 12.98
CA GLN A 73 0.62 -14.21 13.02
C GLN A 73 0.89 -12.75 12.62
N LEU A 74 0.23 -12.27 11.57
CA LEU A 74 0.39 -10.89 11.10
C LEU A 74 -0.22 -9.88 12.08
N ALA A 75 -1.25 -10.24 12.82
CA ALA A 75 -1.81 -9.41 13.88
C ALA A 75 -0.78 -9.16 15.00
N ASP A 76 -0.02 -10.19 15.40
CA ASP A 76 1.06 -10.03 16.38
C ASP A 76 2.15 -9.07 15.85
N HIS A 77 2.52 -9.19 14.59
CA HIS A 77 3.49 -8.27 13.95
C HIS A 77 2.95 -6.84 13.86
N ALA A 78 1.69 -6.68 13.44
CA ALA A 78 1.04 -5.36 13.35
C ALA A 78 1.00 -4.67 14.71
N GLN A 79 0.65 -5.42 15.77
CA GLN A 79 0.65 -4.89 17.13
C GLN A 79 2.05 -4.48 17.61
N ALA A 80 3.09 -5.25 17.25
CA ALA A 80 4.46 -4.97 17.68
C ALA A 80 5.00 -3.64 17.12
N VAL A 81 4.63 -3.26 15.91
CA VAL A 81 5.07 -2.01 15.25
C VAL A 81 3.99 -0.93 15.24
N ASP A 82 2.85 -1.14 15.91
CA ASP A 82 1.68 -0.24 15.91
C ASP A 82 1.24 0.11 14.48
N ALA A 83 1.16 -0.91 13.61
CA ALA A 83 0.80 -0.70 12.22
C ALA A 83 -0.67 -0.27 12.09
N GLU A 84 -0.92 0.81 11.36
CA GLU A 84 -2.27 1.32 11.14
C GLU A 84 -3.11 0.38 10.28
N TRP A 85 -2.49 -0.23 9.28
CA TRP A 85 -3.14 -1.09 8.29
C TRP A 85 -2.34 -2.37 8.03
N VAL A 86 -3.05 -3.44 7.63
CA VAL A 86 -2.44 -4.65 7.05
C VAL A 86 -2.82 -4.71 5.58
N LEU A 87 -1.85 -4.50 4.68
CA LEU A 87 -2.05 -4.63 3.24
C LEU A 87 -2.52 -6.04 2.92
N THR A 88 -3.64 -6.16 2.23
CA THR A 88 -4.33 -7.43 1.99
C THR A 88 -4.59 -7.63 0.50
N VAL A 89 -4.01 -8.69 -0.05
CA VAL A 89 -4.21 -9.13 -1.43
C VAL A 89 -4.98 -10.46 -1.49
N PHE A 90 -5.65 -10.72 -2.61
CA PHE A 90 -6.49 -11.88 -2.80
C PHE A 90 -6.02 -12.72 -3.98
N THR A 91 -5.66 -13.98 -3.73
CA THR A 91 -5.36 -14.97 -4.78
C THR A 91 -6.58 -15.79 -5.19
N ALA A 92 -7.64 -15.76 -4.38
CA ALA A 92 -8.92 -16.41 -4.65
C ALA A 92 -10.10 -15.55 -4.15
N LYS A 93 -11.27 -15.71 -4.79
CA LYS A 93 -12.53 -15.19 -4.24
C LYS A 93 -12.98 -16.14 -3.12
N VAL A 94 -13.21 -15.57 -1.93
CA VAL A 94 -13.57 -16.33 -0.73
C VAL A 94 -14.90 -15.85 -0.15
N PRO A 95 -15.59 -16.67 0.68
CA PRO A 95 -16.83 -16.27 1.33
C PRO A 95 -16.67 -15.02 2.21
N ALA A 96 -17.69 -14.16 2.25
CA ALA A 96 -17.68 -12.94 3.06
C ALA A 96 -17.39 -13.19 4.55
N GLN A 97 -17.87 -14.31 5.11
CA GLN A 97 -17.58 -14.67 6.51
C GLN A 97 -16.10 -14.91 6.77
N HIS A 98 -15.36 -15.45 5.79
CA HIS A 98 -13.91 -15.63 5.89
C HIS A 98 -13.21 -14.26 5.98
N ILE A 99 -13.57 -13.33 5.09
CA ILE A 99 -13.04 -11.97 5.09
C ILE A 99 -13.32 -11.25 6.42
N GLN A 100 -14.56 -11.37 6.93
CA GLN A 100 -14.97 -10.76 8.21
C GLN A 100 -14.16 -11.28 9.39
N ARG A 101 -13.85 -12.58 9.42
CA ARG A 101 -13.04 -13.18 10.48
C ARG A 101 -11.61 -12.64 10.46
N CYS A 102 -11.01 -12.51 9.28
CA CYS A 102 -9.68 -11.92 9.12
C CYS A 102 -9.67 -10.44 9.57
N ALA A 103 -10.64 -9.65 9.11
CA ALA A 103 -10.77 -8.24 9.52
C ALA A 103 -10.93 -8.09 11.03
N LYS A 104 -11.70 -8.99 11.68
CA LYS A 104 -11.87 -8.98 13.14
C LYS A 104 -10.57 -9.27 13.90
N ILE A 105 -9.69 -10.11 13.35
CA ILE A 105 -8.39 -10.41 13.96
C ILE A 105 -7.54 -9.13 13.98
N PHE A 106 -7.43 -8.43 12.86
CA PHE A 106 -6.65 -7.19 12.77
C PHE A 106 -7.24 -6.06 13.62
N ASP A 107 -8.57 -5.89 13.59
CA ASP A 107 -9.27 -4.90 14.41
C ASP A 107 -9.02 -5.13 15.92
N GLY A 108 -8.88 -6.39 16.33
CA GLY A 108 -8.59 -6.78 17.71
C GLY A 108 -7.23 -6.31 18.22
N VAL A 109 -6.30 -5.95 17.35
CA VAL A 109 -4.98 -5.37 17.67
C VAL A 109 -4.85 -3.90 17.26
N GLY A 110 -5.95 -3.27 16.85
CA GLY A 110 -5.98 -1.86 16.45
C GLY A 110 -5.61 -1.60 14.98
N ALA A 111 -5.24 -2.63 14.22
CA ALA A 111 -4.94 -2.50 12.79
C ALA A 111 -6.21 -2.63 11.93
N GLY A 112 -6.25 -1.98 10.77
CA GLY A 112 -7.30 -2.17 9.77
C GLY A 112 -6.88 -3.13 8.67
N MET A 113 -7.85 -3.76 7.99
CA MET A 113 -7.61 -4.50 6.77
C MET A 113 -7.62 -3.54 5.57
N ALA A 114 -6.46 -3.30 4.94
CA ALA A 114 -6.37 -2.48 3.73
C ALA A 114 -6.40 -3.38 2.49
N VAL A 115 -7.50 -3.34 1.75
CA VAL A 115 -7.75 -4.20 0.59
C VAL A 115 -7.09 -3.60 -0.65
N GLU A 116 -6.19 -4.33 -1.27
CA GLU A 116 -5.59 -3.97 -2.55
C GLU A 116 -6.28 -4.72 -3.70
N PHE A 117 -6.82 -3.97 -4.67
CA PHE A 117 -7.22 -4.55 -5.95
C PHE A 117 -6.03 -4.53 -6.91
N THR A 118 -5.94 -5.54 -7.76
CA THR A 118 -4.85 -5.63 -8.73
C THR A 118 -5.29 -6.42 -9.97
N PRO A 119 -4.94 -5.98 -11.20
CA PRO A 119 -5.28 -6.72 -12.42
C PRO A 119 -4.66 -8.13 -12.47
N LEU A 120 -3.81 -8.47 -11.50
CA LEU A 120 -3.09 -9.74 -11.41
C LEU A 120 -3.71 -10.70 -10.40
N GLY A 121 -4.69 -10.26 -9.60
CA GLY A 121 -5.29 -11.01 -8.50
C GLY A 121 -6.72 -11.44 -8.75
N ALA A 122 -7.35 -11.96 -7.70
CA ALA A 122 -8.76 -12.36 -7.72
C ALA A 122 -9.72 -11.16 -7.58
N ILE A 123 -9.19 -9.99 -7.22
CA ILE A 123 -9.92 -8.72 -7.06
C ILE A 123 -9.35 -7.73 -8.09
N PRO A 124 -9.81 -7.77 -9.36
CA PRO A 124 -9.13 -7.10 -10.46
C PRO A 124 -9.49 -5.62 -10.66
N SER A 125 -10.53 -5.13 -10.00
CA SER A 125 -11.01 -3.75 -10.19
C SER A 125 -11.30 -3.06 -8.86
N LEU A 126 -11.38 -1.73 -8.92
CA LEU A 126 -11.78 -0.88 -7.81
C LEU A 126 -13.15 -1.30 -7.24
N ASN A 127 -14.12 -1.59 -8.12
CA ASN A 127 -15.46 -2.02 -7.70
C ASN A 127 -15.45 -3.39 -7.01
N ASP A 128 -14.65 -4.36 -7.50
CA ASP A 128 -14.46 -5.64 -6.78
C ASP A 128 -13.83 -5.40 -5.39
N GLY A 129 -12.84 -4.49 -5.30
CA GLY A 129 -12.22 -4.10 -4.03
C GLY A 129 -13.22 -3.51 -3.05
N MET A 130 -14.09 -2.61 -3.52
CA MET A 130 -15.15 -2.03 -2.71
C MET A 130 -16.16 -3.07 -2.18
N ASP A 131 -16.47 -4.11 -2.95
CA ASP A 131 -17.31 -5.20 -2.48
C ASP A 131 -16.64 -5.99 -1.34
N VAL A 132 -15.32 -6.19 -1.43
CA VAL A 132 -14.54 -6.82 -0.35
C VAL A 132 -14.48 -5.92 0.89
N VAL A 133 -14.23 -4.61 0.74
CA VAL A 133 -14.24 -3.65 1.85
C VAL A 133 -15.58 -3.68 2.58
N ARG A 134 -16.70 -3.63 1.86
CA ARG A 134 -18.05 -3.72 2.46
C ARG A 134 -18.27 -5.04 3.22
N ALA A 135 -17.67 -6.14 2.76
CA ALA A 135 -17.75 -7.42 3.46
C ALA A 135 -16.88 -7.39 4.72
N ALA A 136 -15.63 -6.93 4.62
CA ALA A 136 -14.66 -6.85 5.71
C ALA A 136 -15.13 -5.93 6.86
N SER A 137 -15.72 -4.77 6.52
CA SER A 137 -16.21 -3.77 7.49
C SER A 137 -17.31 -4.27 8.43
N ARG A 138 -17.90 -5.43 8.12
CA ARG A 138 -18.83 -6.09 9.06
C ARG A 138 -18.10 -6.90 10.15
N GLY A 139 -16.81 -7.12 10.00
CA GLY A 139 -15.95 -7.83 10.95
C GLY A 139 -15.05 -6.90 11.76
N GLY A 140 -14.55 -5.84 11.17
CA GLY A 140 -13.63 -4.88 11.78
C GLY A 140 -13.32 -3.72 10.83
N ARG A 141 -12.39 -2.84 11.20
CA ARG A 141 -11.96 -1.73 10.36
C ARG A 141 -11.37 -2.23 9.04
N ALA A 142 -11.89 -1.72 7.92
CA ALA A 142 -11.40 -2.05 6.60
C ALA A 142 -11.50 -0.85 5.66
N GLY A 143 -10.61 -0.78 4.67
CA GLY A 143 -10.61 0.25 3.66
C GLY A 143 -9.91 -0.23 2.39
N LEU A 144 -10.09 0.53 1.30
CA LEU A 144 -9.51 0.24 -0.01
C LEU A 144 -8.15 0.93 -0.14
N ILE A 145 -7.15 0.23 -0.62
CA ILE A 145 -5.94 0.83 -1.17
C ILE A 145 -6.23 1.23 -2.61
N ILE A 146 -5.96 2.49 -2.95
CA ILE A 146 -6.06 2.94 -4.34
C ILE A 146 -4.64 3.22 -4.84
N ASP A 147 -4.08 2.22 -5.50
CA ASP A 147 -2.79 2.30 -6.17
C ASP A 147 -2.95 2.89 -7.57
N SER A 148 -2.20 3.94 -7.90
CA SER A 148 -2.26 4.62 -9.20
C SER A 148 -1.88 3.70 -10.35
N TRP A 149 -0.93 2.77 -10.17
CA TRP A 149 -0.56 1.79 -11.17
C TRP A 149 -1.69 0.77 -11.39
N HIS A 150 -2.20 0.19 -10.31
CA HIS A 150 -3.30 -0.78 -10.40
C HIS A 150 -4.56 -0.15 -10.97
N PHE A 151 -4.87 1.10 -10.61
CA PHE A 151 -5.98 1.85 -11.20
C PHE A 151 -5.86 1.99 -12.71
N CYS A 152 -4.68 2.36 -13.21
CA CYS A 152 -4.45 2.60 -14.64
C CYS A 152 -4.33 1.31 -15.47
N PHE A 153 -3.95 0.20 -14.87
CA PHE A 153 -3.78 -1.09 -15.56
C PHE A 153 -4.94 -2.08 -15.38
N SER A 154 -5.96 -1.72 -14.60
CA SER A 154 -7.22 -2.45 -14.47
C SER A 154 -8.33 -1.82 -15.31
N ASP A 155 -9.46 -2.49 -15.43
CA ASP A 155 -10.66 -1.96 -16.12
C ASP A 155 -11.44 -1.01 -15.19
N ASN A 156 -10.81 0.11 -14.81
CA ASN A 156 -11.42 1.17 -14.00
C ASN A 156 -11.67 2.42 -14.83
N THR A 157 -12.66 3.20 -14.44
CA THR A 157 -12.94 4.52 -15.01
C THR A 157 -12.64 5.63 -14.01
N TRP A 158 -12.47 6.86 -14.50
CA TRP A 158 -12.31 8.03 -13.64
C TRP A 158 -13.57 8.29 -12.79
N ASP A 159 -14.74 7.92 -13.30
CA ASP A 159 -16.00 8.02 -12.56
C ASP A 159 -16.04 7.01 -11.40
N ASP A 160 -15.48 5.81 -11.58
CA ASP A 160 -15.32 4.86 -10.47
C ASP A 160 -14.48 5.48 -9.36
N LEU A 161 -13.31 6.07 -9.69
CA LEU A 161 -12.46 6.74 -8.71
C LEU A 161 -13.18 7.92 -8.02
N ALA A 162 -13.90 8.72 -8.79
CA ALA A 162 -14.63 9.87 -8.27
C ALA A 162 -15.75 9.48 -7.30
N THR A 163 -16.31 8.28 -7.42
CA THR A 163 -17.45 7.82 -6.61
C THR A 163 -17.06 7.04 -5.34
N VAL A 164 -15.79 6.61 -5.16
CA VAL A 164 -15.35 5.93 -3.93
C VAL A 164 -15.60 6.82 -2.71
N PRO A 165 -16.34 6.38 -1.67
CA PRO A 165 -16.47 7.15 -0.45
C PRO A 165 -15.11 7.36 0.23
N LEU A 166 -14.85 8.56 0.77
CA LEU A 166 -13.56 8.84 1.44
C LEU A 166 -13.33 7.96 2.65
N ASP A 167 -14.39 7.67 3.41
CA ASP A 167 -14.32 6.82 4.60
C ASP A 167 -14.00 5.34 4.28
N ASP A 168 -14.15 4.93 3.03
CA ASP A 168 -13.81 3.60 2.56
C ASP A 168 -12.38 3.51 1.99
N ILE A 169 -11.62 4.62 1.95
CA ILE A 169 -10.22 4.64 1.51
C ILE A 169 -9.31 4.43 2.73
N ALA A 170 -8.52 3.36 2.73
CA ALA A 170 -7.47 3.13 3.72
C ALA A 170 -6.33 4.14 3.51
N TYR A 171 -5.74 4.11 2.34
CA TYR A 171 -4.70 5.04 1.89
C TYR A 171 -4.49 4.93 0.38
N LEU A 172 -3.68 5.82 -0.17
CA LEU A 172 -3.28 5.78 -1.58
C LEU A 172 -1.87 5.18 -1.70
N GLN A 173 -1.65 4.39 -2.75
CA GLN A 173 -0.30 4.10 -3.23
C GLN A 173 -0.05 4.89 -4.51
N PHE A 174 1.01 5.68 -4.50
CA PHE A 174 1.27 6.66 -5.56
C PHE A 174 2.60 6.38 -6.25
N THR A 175 2.53 6.09 -7.52
CA THR A 175 3.67 5.72 -8.36
C THR A 175 3.38 6.08 -9.80
N ASP A 176 4.42 6.22 -10.61
CA ASP A 176 4.32 6.29 -12.06
C ASP A 176 4.74 4.96 -12.70
N ALA A 177 4.69 4.87 -14.00
CA ALA A 177 5.11 3.70 -14.77
C ALA A 177 5.85 4.13 -16.03
N LEU A 178 6.92 3.44 -16.37
CA LEU A 178 7.52 3.56 -17.71
C LEU A 178 6.51 3.09 -18.77
N ALA A 179 6.64 3.61 -19.99
CA ALA A 179 5.83 3.15 -21.10
C ALA A 179 5.87 1.61 -21.17
N PRO A 180 4.71 0.91 -21.12
CA PRO A 180 4.70 -0.54 -21.01
C PRO A 180 5.29 -1.20 -22.27
N GLU A 181 6.22 -2.12 -22.06
CA GLU A 181 6.78 -2.92 -23.15
C GLU A 181 5.76 -3.92 -23.70
N SER A 182 4.90 -4.45 -22.84
CA SER A 182 3.88 -5.41 -23.22
C SER A 182 2.75 -5.50 -22.19
N ARG A 183 1.52 -5.32 -22.64
CA ARG A 183 0.33 -5.57 -21.82
C ARG A 183 0.16 -7.04 -21.38
N ASN A 184 0.86 -7.96 -22.00
CA ASN A 184 0.83 -9.39 -21.65
C ASN A 184 1.85 -9.76 -20.58
N ARG A 185 2.64 -8.82 -20.07
CA ARG A 185 3.68 -9.02 -19.06
C ARG A 185 3.51 -8.12 -17.83
N LEU A 186 2.27 -7.92 -17.39
CA LEU A 186 1.94 -7.01 -16.29
C LEU A 186 2.73 -7.29 -15.00
N VAL A 187 3.02 -8.56 -14.69
CA VAL A 187 3.89 -8.91 -13.54
C VAL A 187 5.26 -8.23 -13.64
N ARG A 188 5.89 -8.25 -14.83
CA ARG A 188 7.17 -7.57 -15.02
C ARG A 188 7.03 -6.05 -14.96
N GLU A 189 5.95 -5.53 -15.57
CA GLU A 189 5.69 -4.08 -15.56
C GLU A 189 5.52 -3.57 -14.12
N THR A 190 4.68 -4.23 -13.29
CA THR A 190 4.49 -3.80 -11.90
C THR A 190 5.72 -4.01 -11.04
N LEU A 191 6.46 -5.11 -11.18
CA LEU A 191 7.56 -5.45 -10.27
C LEU A 191 8.89 -4.76 -10.61
N HIS A 192 9.09 -4.24 -11.82
CA HIS A 192 10.40 -3.77 -12.27
C HIS A 192 10.38 -2.45 -13.02
N ARG A 193 9.20 -1.97 -13.43
CA ARG A 193 9.08 -0.86 -14.37
C ARG A 193 8.16 0.26 -13.87
N ARG A 194 7.91 0.30 -12.56
CA ARG A 194 7.36 1.50 -11.94
C ARG A 194 8.43 2.60 -11.94
N ALA A 195 8.02 3.84 -11.93
CA ALA A 195 8.86 5.03 -11.93
C ALA A 195 8.48 5.95 -10.78
N ALA A 196 9.35 6.84 -10.39
CA ALA A 196 9.01 7.89 -9.44
C ALA A 196 7.88 8.77 -10.02
N PRO A 197 6.99 9.33 -9.20
CA PRO A 197 5.90 10.16 -9.67
C PRO A 197 6.36 11.29 -10.59
N GLY A 198 5.74 11.40 -11.76
CA GLY A 198 6.08 12.39 -12.80
C GLY A 198 7.20 11.96 -13.76
N GLU A 199 7.80 10.79 -13.59
CA GLU A 199 8.87 10.27 -14.46
C GLU A 199 8.38 9.22 -15.45
N GLY A 200 7.09 8.98 -15.53
CA GLY A 200 6.48 7.97 -16.38
C GLY A 200 5.42 8.49 -17.32
N VAL A 201 4.42 7.66 -17.58
CA VAL A 201 3.39 7.92 -18.57
C VAL A 201 1.96 7.90 -17.99
N LEU A 202 1.80 7.73 -16.67
CA LEU A 202 0.48 7.72 -16.06
C LEU A 202 -0.06 9.16 -15.93
N ASP A 203 -1.39 9.33 -16.05
CA ASP A 203 -2.04 10.63 -15.84
C ASP A 203 -2.19 10.93 -14.34
N LEU A 204 -1.04 11.12 -13.65
CA LEU A 204 -0.99 11.37 -12.22
C LEU A 204 -1.59 12.71 -11.82
N ASP A 205 -1.52 13.71 -12.70
CA ASP A 205 -2.17 15.00 -12.47
C ASP A 205 -3.68 14.84 -12.33
N ARG A 206 -4.30 14.06 -13.21
CA ARG A 206 -5.73 13.78 -13.16
C ARG A 206 -6.08 12.90 -11.96
N PHE A 207 -5.25 11.90 -11.65
CA PHE A 207 -5.45 11.05 -10.48
C PHE A 207 -5.45 11.87 -9.19
N ALA A 208 -4.42 12.69 -8.98
CA ALA A 208 -4.31 13.56 -7.82
C ALA A 208 -5.42 14.62 -7.78
N ALA A 209 -5.75 15.25 -8.93
CA ALA A 209 -6.84 16.23 -9.02
C ALA A 209 -8.19 15.63 -8.61
N THR A 210 -8.54 14.43 -9.12
CA THR A 210 -9.79 13.74 -8.76
C THR A 210 -9.93 13.53 -7.26
N LEU A 211 -8.85 13.12 -6.58
CA LEU A 211 -8.88 12.87 -5.14
C LEU A 211 -8.84 14.17 -4.31
N ARG A 212 -8.12 15.20 -4.77
CA ARG A 212 -8.13 16.53 -4.14
C ARG A 212 -9.49 17.22 -4.25
N GLU A 213 -10.19 17.10 -5.37
CA GLU A 213 -11.56 17.60 -5.54
C GLU A 213 -12.53 16.96 -4.54
N LYS A 214 -12.32 15.69 -4.20
CA LYS A 214 -13.03 14.99 -3.13
C LYS A 214 -12.60 15.44 -1.72
N ARG A 215 -11.56 16.26 -1.58
CA ARG A 215 -10.94 16.68 -0.31
C ARG A 215 -10.32 15.51 0.47
N TYR A 216 -9.73 14.56 -0.25
CA TYR A 216 -8.93 13.53 0.40
C TYR A 216 -7.75 14.20 1.13
N ASP A 217 -7.56 13.87 2.40
CA ASP A 217 -6.48 14.39 3.26
C ASP A 217 -5.77 13.28 4.07
N GLY A 218 -5.97 12.02 3.69
CA GLY A 218 -5.37 10.85 4.31
C GLY A 218 -3.89 10.63 3.94
N ILE A 219 -3.47 9.38 4.03
CA ILE A 219 -2.09 8.94 3.75
C ILE A 219 -1.91 8.73 2.24
N VAL A 220 -0.82 9.27 1.70
CA VAL A 220 -0.32 8.97 0.36
C VAL A 220 1.03 8.27 0.51
N SER A 221 1.07 6.98 0.24
CA SER A 221 2.28 6.17 0.31
C SER A 221 2.92 6.04 -1.07
N VAL A 222 4.22 6.29 -1.14
CA VAL A 222 4.99 6.12 -2.38
C VAL A 222 5.45 4.67 -2.48
N GLU A 223 4.96 3.94 -3.50
CA GLU A 223 5.36 2.55 -3.75
C GLU A 223 5.96 2.42 -5.15
N VAL A 224 7.27 2.43 -5.26
CA VAL A 224 7.95 2.37 -6.56
C VAL A 224 8.77 1.09 -6.72
N LEU A 225 8.16 0.08 -7.33
CA LEU A 225 8.80 -1.20 -7.63
C LEU A 225 9.63 -1.07 -8.93
N SER A 226 10.85 -0.56 -8.80
CA SER A 226 11.73 -0.23 -9.93
C SER A 226 13.07 -0.98 -9.87
N ALA A 227 13.43 -1.64 -10.96
CA ALA A 227 14.74 -2.30 -11.07
C ALA A 227 15.89 -1.28 -11.01
N THR A 228 15.71 -0.10 -11.56
CA THR A 228 16.72 0.96 -11.60
C THR A 228 16.87 1.67 -10.26
N LEU A 229 15.76 2.06 -9.63
CA LEU A 229 15.80 2.79 -8.36
C LEU A 229 16.31 1.92 -7.22
N ARG A 230 16.16 0.61 -7.31
CA ARG A 230 16.66 -0.36 -6.33
C ARG A 230 18.17 -0.34 -6.14
N GLU A 231 18.90 0.17 -7.13
CA GLU A 231 20.38 0.24 -7.11
C GLU A 231 20.92 1.54 -6.46
N LEU A 232 20.03 2.48 -6.09
CA LEU A 232 20.44 3.74 -5.48
C LEU A 232 20.80 3.56 -3.99
N PRO A 233 21.68 4.40 -3.42
CA PRO A 233 21.83 4.51 -1.96
C PRO A 233 20.51 4.94 -1.32
N VAL A 234 20.23 4.46 -0.08
CA VAL A 234 18.94 4.68 0.59
C VAL A 234 18.56 6.15 0.71
N ASP A 235 19.49 7.01 1.15
CA ASP A 235 19.22 8.44 1.30
C ASP A 235 18.82 9.08 -0.03
N SER A 236 19.58 8.82 -1.09
CA SER A 236 19.28 9.33 -2.43
C SER A 236 17.94 8.81 -2.97
N LEU A 237 17.60 7.54 -2.67
CA LEU A 237 16.33 6.95 -3.09
C LEU A 237 15.15 7.63 -2.40
N VAL A 238 15.18 7.76 -1.07
CA VAL A 238 14.05 8.31 -0.32
C VAL A 238 13.85 9.80 -0.56
N GLU A 239 14.93 10.57 -0.66
CA GLU A 239 14.89 11.99 -1.07
C GLU A 239 14.24 12.14 -2.45
N HIS A 240 14.72 11.37 -3.43
CA HIS A 240 14.17 11.39 -4.78
C HIS A 240 12.66 11.06 -4.82
N LEU A 241 12.23 10.02 -4.10
CA LEU A 241 10.82 9.63 -4.04
C LEU A 241 9.95 10.68 -3.33
N HIS A 242 10.45 11.28 -2.26
CA HIS A 242 9.76 12.35 -1.56
C HIS A 242 9.59 13.57 -2.47
N ASP A 243 10.68 14.06 -3.07
CA ASP A 243 10.69 15.26 -3.91
C ASP A 243 9.82 15.09 -5.17
N ALA A 244 9.78 13.88 -5.74
CA ALA A 244 8.92 13.56 -6.87
C ALA A 244 7.42 13.54 -6.49
N THR A 245 7.09 13.22 -5.24
CA THR A 245 5.72 13.04 -4.77
C THR A 245 5.11 14.30 -4.17
N ALA A 246 5.92 15.06 -3.40
CA ALA A 246 5.47 16.23 -2.65
C ALA A 246 4.70 17.26 -3.50
N PRO A 247 5.09 17.61 -4.75
CA PRO A 247 4.36 18.58 -5.57
C PRO A 247 2.92 18.22 -5.89
N TYR A 248 2.57 16.94 -5.87
CA TYR A 248 1.19 16.48 -6.12
C TYR A 248 0.29 16.65 -4.89
N TRP A 249 0.84 16.59 -3.69
CA TRP A 249 0.04 16.38 -2.48
C TRP A 249 0.29 17.38 -1.35
N LEU A 250 1.44 18.01 -1.31
CA LEU A 250 1.74 19.05 -0.30
C LEU A 250 1.48 20.44 -0.89
N PRO A 251 1.14 21.43 -0.02
CA PRO A 251 0.89 22.81 -0.43
C PRO A 251 2.15 23.53 -0.95
#